data_2b2450081f3056d8b136e86a0ea8bba4
#
_entry.id   2b2450081f3056d8b136e86a0ea8bba4
#
_cell.length_a   1.000
_cell.length_b   1.000
_cell.length_c   1.000
_cell.angle_alpha   90.00
_cell.angle_beta   90.00
_cell.angle_gamma   90.00
#
_symmetry.space_group_name_H-M   'P 1'
#
loop_
_entity.id
_entity.type
_entity.pdbx_description
1 polymer ?
#
loop_
_entity_poly.entity_id
_entity_poly.type
_entity_poly.pdbx_seq_one_letter_code
_entity_poly.pdbx_strand_id
1 'polypeptide(L)'
;MPVIDSSVPALLKQRADQHADTTAYTFIDYGLDPKGFAESLTWSQVYGRAYTIAEELKLYGSPGDRVAILAPQSLEYVIAFLGALQAGFIAVPLSTPQYGIHDDRVSAVLRDSNPVAILTTSSVVADVAKYANAQDGRPAPFVIEVDLLDLDSQRQLAAPPRLSTGAAYLQYTSGSTRTPAGVIVSHKNVIANVTQSLYGYFGGPEMPIDAVLLSWLPLFHDMGLILGICAPLVAGRSAVLFSPMSFLRRPACWMQLLATTGSCFSAAPNFAFELAVRRTSDEDMAGLDLGDVVGIVSGSERIHVATVKRFTERFARYNLSPTAVRPSYGLAEATLYVATPERGTAPRTVRFDYEQLTAGQARRSGTDGPVGTELISYGSPDPSAVRIVDPETMIENPPGTVGEIWLHGDHVAMGYWRKPEQTARTFKAKLVDPAPGAPEGPWLRTGDLGVISDGELFIMGRIKDLLIVDGRNHYPDDIEATIQEITGGRVAAISVPDDITEQLVAIIELKRRGASAEEAMRKLRSVKREVTFAISRSHSLRVADLVLVSPGSIPITTSGKVRRSACVERYRRDGFKRLDVSA
;
A
#
# COMPACT_ATOMS: atom_id res chain seq x y z
N MET A 1 -26.97 -3.08 -6.87
CA MET A 1 -26.04 -2.62 -5.83
C MET A 1 -25.92 -3.70 -4.78
N PRO A 2 -24.74 -4.04 -4.27
CA PRO A 2 -24.65 -4.87 -3.08
C PRO A 2 -25.34 -4.13 -1.93
N VAL A 3 -26.21 -4.82 -1.20
CA VAL A 3 -26.85 -4.26 0.00
C VAL A 3 -25.72 -4.00 1.01
N ILE A 4 -25.61 -2.76 1.52
CA ILE A 4 -24.53 -2.32 2.43
C ILE A 4 -24.46 -3.23 3.69
N ASP A 5 -25.55 -3.90 4.04
CA ASP A 5 -25.61 -4.87 5.14
C ASP A 5 -25.25 -6.31 4.73
N SER A 6 -24.71 -6.51 3.51
CA SER A 6 -24.23 -7.82 3.06
C SER A 6 -22.85 -8.14 3.64
N SER A 7 -22.48 -9.41 3.63
CA SER A 7 -21.14 -9.86 3.99
C SER A 7 -20.36 -10.32 2.76
N VAL A 8 -19.03 -10.32 2.84
CA VAL A 8 -18.17 -10.84 1.77
C VAL A 8 -18.52 -12.27 1.39
N PRO A 9 -18.77 -13.21 2.33
CA PRO A 9 -19.26 -14.56 2.01
C PRO A 9 -20.62 -14.59 1.30
N ALA A 10 -21.55 -13.71 1.68
CA ALA A 10 -22.86 -13.65 1.04
C ALA A 10 -22.76 -13.15 -0.41
N LEU A 11 -21.87 -12.19 -0.68
CA LEU A 11 -21.57 -11.74 -2.04
C LEU A 11 -20.91 -12.84 -2.86
N LEU A 12 -19.99 -13.61 -2.28
CA LEU A 12 -19.35 -14.73 -2.97
C LEU A 12 -20.38 -15.77 -3.40
N LYS A 13 -21.31 -16.14 -2.50
CA LYS A 13 -22.43 -17.02 -2.83
C LYS A 13 -23.30 -16.44 -3.95
N GLN A 14 -23.65 -15.16 -3.86
CA GLN A 14 -24.43 -14.49 -4.90
C GLN A 14 -23.74 -14.56 -6.26
N ARG A 15 -22.41 -14.35 -6.33
CA ARG A 15 -21.64 -14.48 -7.60
C ARG A 15 -21.66 -15.90 -8.12
N ALA A 16 -21.47 -16.89 -7.25
CA ALA A 16 -21.55 -18.30 -7.62
C ALA A 16 -22.93 -18.70 -8.14
N ASP A 17 -24.01 -18.15 -7.56
CA ASP A 17 -25.39 -18.44 -8.01
C ASP A 17 -25.73 -17.75 -9.35
N GLN A 18 -25.22 -16.50 -9.57
CA GLN A 18 -25.60 -15.69 -10.73
C GLN A 18 -24.67 -15.86 -11.94
N HIS A 19 -23.40 -16.19 -11.70
CA HIS A 19 -22.33 -16.23 -12.71
C HIS A 19 -21.44 -17.47 -12.55
N ALA A 20 -22.05 -18.64 -12.28
CA ALA A 20 -21.38 -19.89 -11.90
C ALA A 20 -20.14 -20.22 -12.74
N ASP A 21 -20.29 -20.17 -14.07
CA ASP A 21 -19.28 -20.59 -15.04
C ASP A 21 -18.36 -19.45 -15.54
N THR A 22 -18.61 -18.22 -15.06
CA THR A 22 -17.76 -17.08 -15.41
C THR A 22 -16.45 -17.13 -14.61
N THR A 23 -15.32 -16.87 -15.27
CA THR A 23 -14.01 -16.79 -14.61
C THR A 23 -14.01 -15.70 -13.56
N ALA A 24 -13.64 -16.05 -12.34
CA ALA A 24 -13.50 -15.15 -11.21
C ALA A 24 -12.05 -14.67 -11.03
N TYR A 25 -11.13 -15.63 -10.92
CA TYR A 25 -9.71 -15.34 -10.71
C TYR A 25 -8.86 -16.19 -11.64
N THR A 26 -7.85 -15.58 -12.24
CA THR A 26 -6.77 -16.23 -12.97
C THR A 26 -5.46 -15.90 -12.29
N PHE A 27 -4.63 -16.90 -12.04
CA PHE A 27 -3.26 -16.69 -11.60
C PHE A 27 -2.29 -17.06 -12.72
N ILE A 28 -1.32 -16.18 -12.99
CA ILE A 28 -0.28 -16.42 -14.00
C ILE A 28 1.03 -16.71 -13.28
N ASP A 29 1.49 -17.95 -13.43
CA ASP A 29 2.74 -18.41 -12.82
C ASP A 29 3.90 -18.37 -13.83
N TYR A 30 4.78 -17.40 -13.63
CA TYR A 30 6.02 -17.26 -14.39
C TYR A 30 7.18 -18.10 -13.82
N GLY A 31 6.97 -18.76 -12.69
CA GLY A 31 7.93 -19.72 -12.14
C GLY A 31 7.81 -21.09 -12.82
N LEU A 32 6.61 -21.49 -13.21
CA LEU A 32 6.33 -22.73 -13.95
C LEU A 32 6.66 -22.58 -15.44
N ASP A 33 6.26 -21.46 -16.06
CA ASP A 33 6.55 -21.16 -17.46
C ASP A 33 7.00 -19.69 -17.58
N PRO A 34 8.18 -19.41 -18.15
CA PRO A 34 8.63 -18.03 -18.41
C PRO A 34 7.67 -17.20 -19.29
N LYS A 35 6.80 -17.83 -20.06
CA LYS A 35 5.73 -17.18 -20.83
C LYS A 35 4.48 -16.91 -20.00
N GLY A 36 4.38 -17.52 -18.81
CA GLY A 36 3.24 -17.45 -17.92
C GLY A 36 2.27 -18.61 -18.09
N PHE A 37 2.25 -19.52 -17.11
CA PHE A 37 1.23 -20.57 -17.02
C PHE A 37 0.00 -19.98 -16.33
N ALA A 38 -1.15 -19.98 -17.01
CA ALA A 38 -2.39 -19.44 -16.49
C ALA A 38 -3.30 -20.54 -15.93
N GLU A 39 -3.69 -20.40 -14.67
CA GLU A 39 -4.70 -21.20 -14.02
C GLU A 39 -5.89 -20.32 -13.66
N SER A 40 -7.12 -20.81 -13.89
CA SER A 40 -8.33 -20.02 -13.66
C SER A 40 -9.35 -20.80 -12.85
N LEU A 41 -10.11 -20.05 -12.02
CA LEU A 41 -11.26 -20.56 -11.29
C LEU A 41 -12.51 -19.75 -11.64
N THR A 42 -13.62 -20.44 -11.83
CA THR A 42 -14.94 -19.82 -11.96
C THR A 42 -15.51 -19.42 -10.59
N TRP A 43 -16.57 -18.60 -10.58
CA TRP A 43 -17.21 -18.22 -9.31
C TRP A 43 -17.74 -19.42 -8.53
N SER A 44 -18.30 -20.43 -9.21
CA SER A 44 -18.76 -21.66 -8.55
C SER A 44 -17.60 -22.44 -7.94
N GLN A 45 -16.47 -22.54 -8.63
CA GLN A 45 -15.27 -23.21 -8.11
C GLN A 45 -14.68 -22.46 -6.93
N VAL A 46 -14.58 -21.13 -6.98
CA VAL A 46 -14.10 -20.32 -5.84
C VAL A 46 -15.00 -20.52 -4.62
N TYR A 47 -16.32 -20.47 -4.81
CA TYR A 47 -17.26 -20.68 -3.70
C TYR A 47 -17.17 -22.09 -3.13
N GLY A 48 -17.14 -23.13 -3.96
CA GLY A 48 -17.02 -24.53 -3.54
C GLY A 48 -15.73 -24.79 -2.76
N ARG A 49 -14.59 -24.35 -3.31
CA ARG A 49 -13.27 -24.51 -2.68
C ARG A 49 -13.18 -23.71 -1.36
N ALA A 50 -13.68 -22.45 -1.32
CA ALA A 50 -13.75 -21.67 -0.08
C ALA A 50 -14.65 -22.35 0.97
N TYR A 51 -15.74 -22.97 0.55
CA TYR A 51 -16.61 -23.75 1.45
C TYR A 51 -15.90 -24.97 2.05
N THR A 52 -15.11 -25.70 1.24
CA THR A 52 -14.31 -26.85 1.72
C THR A 52 -13.32 -26.40 2.81
N ILE A 53 -12.62 -25.29 2.62
CA ILE A 53 -11.74 -24.72 3.65
C ILE A 53 -12.53 -24.30 4.88
N ALA A 54 -13.71 -23.72 4.70
CA ALA A 54 -14.55 -23.33 5.84
C ALA A 54 -14.99 -24.52 6.69
N GLU A 55 -15.35 -25.65 6.07
CA GLU A 55 -15.69 -26.88 6.81
C GLU A 55 -14.47 -27.46 7.53
N GLU A 56 -13.30 -27.43 6.92
CA GLU A 56 -12.06 -27.86 7.55
C GLU A 56 -11.75 -27.00 8.79
N LEU A 57 -11.82 -25.68 8.67
CA LEU A 57 -11.54 -24.75 9.77
C LEU A 57 -12.46 -24.94 10.99
N LYS A 58 -13.72 -25.32 10.79
CA LYS A 58 -14.67 -25.59 11.89
C LYS A 58 -14.25 -26.74 12.80
N LEU A 59 -13.32 -27.60 12.36
CA LEU A 59 -12.76 -28.68 13.18
C LEU A 59 -11.79 -28.13 14.24
N TYR A 60 -11.25 -26.93 14.05
CA TYR A 60 -10.16 -26.38 14.86
C TYR A 60 -10.53 -25.14 15.67
N GLY A 61 -11.68 -24.53 15.38
CA GLY A 61 -12.11 -23.30 16.06
C GLY A 61 -13.57 -22.93 15.81
N SER A 62 -13.92 -21.72 16.21
CA SER A 62 -15.29 -21.20 16.14
C SER A 62 -15.31 -19.83 15.43
N PRO A 63 -16.47 -19.40 14.89
CA PRO A 63 -16.62 -18.06 14.33
C PRO A 63 -16.12 -16.97 15.29
N GLY A 64 -15.32 -16.03 14.75
CA GLY A 64 -14.63 -14.97 15.50
C GLY A 64 -13.21 -15.33 15.95
N ASP A 65 -12.79 -16.59 15.85
CA ASP A 65 -11.38 -16.94 16.00
C ASP A 65 -10.54 -16.43 14.84
N ARG A 66 -9.22 -16.32 15.03
CA ARG A 66 -8.29 -15.81 14.02
C ARG A 66 -7.64 -16.97 13.31
N VAL A 67 -7.49 -16.80 12.00
CA VAL A 67 -6.78 -17.74 11.13
C VAL A 67 -5.71 -16.97 10.35
N ALA A 68 -4.45 -17.32 10.54
CA ALA A 68 -3.36 -16.73 9.80
C ALA A 68 -3.24 -17.37 8.41
N ILE A 69 -2.92 -16.57 7.39
CA ILE A 69 -2.66 -17.05 6.04
C ILE A 69 -1.20 -16.76 5.73
N LEU A 70 -0.38 -17.81 5.68
CA LEU A 70 1.05 -17.79 5.38
C LEU A 70 1.33 -18.68 4.17
N ALA A 71 0.82 -18.28 3.02
CA ALA A 71 0.96 -19.01 1.77
C ALA A 71 1.59 -18.11 0.68
N PRO A 72 2.25 -18.68 -0.33
CA PRO A 72 2.65 -17.94 -1.52
C PRO A 72 1.43 -17.32 -2.22
N GLN A 73 1.64 -16.23 -2.94
CA GLN A 73 0.58 -15.64 -3.75
C GLN A 73 0.19 -16.58 -4.89
N SER A 74 -1.05 -17.04 -4.87
CA SER A 74 -1.61 -18.04 -5.76
C SER A 74 -3.14 -18.07 -5.65
N LEU A 75 -3.83 -18.96 -6.36
CA LEU A 75 -5.28 -19.19 -6.18
C LEU A 75 -5.60 -19.78 -4.81
N GLU A 76 -4.72 -20.63 -4.25
CA GLU A 76 -4.84 -21.18 -2.89
C GLU A 76 -4.89 -20.06 -1.83
N TYR A 77 -4.10 -18.98 -2.02
CA TYR A 77 -4.18 -17.82 -1.12
C TYR A 77 -5.55 -17.14 -1.16
N VAL A 78 -6.09 -16.94 -2.37
CA VAL A 78 -7.43 -16.36 -2.56
C VAL A 78 -8.49 -17.21 -1.86
N ILE A 79 -8.44 -18.53 -2.08
CA ILE A 79 -9.39 -19.49 -1.52
C ILE A 79 -9.23 -19.58 0.00
N ALA A 80 -8.00 -19.59 0.52
CA ALA A 80 -7.71 -19.57 1.96
C ALA A 80 -8.33 -18.35 2.65
N PHE A 81 -8.15 -17.16 2.05
CA PHE A 81 -8.74 -15.93 2.57
C PHE A 81 -10.27 -15.98 2.56
N LEU A 82 -10.88 -16.31 1.43
CA LEU A 82 -12.34 -16.38 1.30
C LEU A 82 -12.93 -17.51 2.15
N GLY A 83 -12.25 -18.65 2.28
CA GLY A 83 -12.65 -19.77 3.14
C GLY A 83 -12.63 -19.43 4.62
N ALA A 84 -11.63 -18.69 5.08
CA ALA A 84 -11.61 -18.17 6.45
C ALA A 84 -12.82 -17.26 6.74
N LEU A 85 -13.15 -16.36 5.81
CA LEU A 85 -14.33 -15.50 5.93
C LEU A 85 -15.64 -16.30 5.87
N GLN A 86 -15.70 -17.31 4.99
CA GLN A 86 -16.86 -18.22 4.85
C GLN A 86 -17.12 -19.01 6.12
N ALA A 87 -16.09 -19.39 6.88
CA ALA A 87 -16.21 -20.04 8.17
C ALA A 87 -16.64 -19.08 9.30
N GLY A 88 -16.66 -17.76 9.04
CA GLY A 88 -16.89 -16.72 10.04
C GLY A 88 -15.67 -16.42 10.92
N PHE A 89 -14.48 -16.83 10.49
CA PHE A 89 -13.23 -16.53 11.17
C PHE A 89 -12.69 -15.17 10.75
N ILE A 90 -11.83 -14.59 11.57
CA ILE A 90 -11.11 -13.36 11.27
C ILE A 90 -9.79 -13.73 10.58
N ALA A 91 -9.68 -13.46 9.29
CA ALA A 91 -8.47 -13.76 8.55
C ALA A 91 -7.31 -12.83 8.97
N VAL A 92 -6.09 -13.35 8.98
CA VAL A 92 -4.85 -12.58 9.23
C VAL A 92 -3.89 -12.81 8.06
N PRO A 93 -4.00 -11.99 7.00
CA PRO A 93 -3.13 -12.08 5.83
C PRO A 93 -1.69 -11.70 6.20
N LEU A 94 -0.74 -12.58 5.90
CA LEU A 94 0.69 -12.39 6.19
C LEU A 94 1.55 -12.76 5.00
N SER A 95 2.78 -12.22 4.98
CA SER A 95 3.83 -12.66 4.06
C SER A 95 4.38 -14.02 4.49
N THR A 96 4.71 -14.87 3.52
CA THR A 96 5.52 -16.05 3.80
C THR A 96 6.89 -15.64 4.37
N PRO A 97 7.39 -16.37 5.37
CA PRO A 97 8.76 -16.16 5.86
C PRO A 97 9.76 -16.40 4.73
N GLN A 98 10.86 -15.63 4.70
CA GLN A 98 11.94 -15.88 3.76
C GLN A 98 12.74 -17.11 4.20
N TYR A 99 13.05 -17.99 3.23
CA TYR A 99 13.81 -19.21 3.48
C TYR A 99 15.09 -18.93 4.26
N GLY A 100 15.27 -19.64 5.38
CA GLY A 100 16.49 -19.60 6.21
C GLY A 100 16.66 -18.34 7.08
N ILE A 101 15.73 -17.40 7.06
CA ILE A 101 15.76 -16.17 7.89
C ILE A 101 14.58 -16.19 8.86
N HIS A 102 14.85 -16.03 10.16
CA HIS A 102 13.79 -15.85 11.15
C HIS A 102 13.14 -14.47 10.95
N ASP A 103 11.82 -14.46 10.71
CA ASP A 103 11.07 -13.22 10.55
C ASP A 103 10.39 -12.84 11.88
N ASP A 104 11.06 -11.96 12.63
CA ASP A 104 10.56 -11.46 13.92
C ASP A 104 9.17 -10.81 13.80
N ARG A 105 8.84 -10.26 12.62
CA ARG A 105 7.54 -9.63 12.37
C ARG A 105 6.44 -10.67 12.30
N VAL A 106 6.65 -11.78 11.58
CA VAL A 106 5.68 -12.88 11.51
C VAL A 106 5.44 -13.41 12.92
N SER A 107 6.51 -13.68 13.69
CA SER A 107 6.42 -14.11 15.09
C SER A 107 5.62 -13.12 15.97
N ALA A 108 5.88 -11.82 15.82
CA ALA A 108 5.18 -10.78 16.59
C ALA A 108 3.69 -10.70 16.23
N VAL A 109 3.33 -10.82 14.96
CA VAL A 109 1.93 -10.81 14.51
C VAL A 109 1.18 -12.06 14.97
N LEU A 110 1.79 -13.23 14.86
CA LEU A 110 1.18 -14.49 15.34
C LEU A 110 0.93 -14.45 16.86
N ARG A 111 1.86 -13.84 17.62
CA ARG A 111 1.67 -13.64 19.07
C ARG A 111 0.52 -12.67 19.37
N ASP A 112 0.43 -11.56 18.65
CA ASP A 112 -0.61 -10.54 18.86
C ASP A 112 -2.01 -11.03 18.43
N SER A 113 -2.11 -11.62 17.25
CA SER A 113 -3.38 -12.14 16.70
C SER A 113 -3.85 -13.43 17.39
N ASN A 114 -2.94 -14.26 17.85
CA ASN A 114 -3.19 -15.57 18.46
C ASN A 114 -4.15 -16.41 17.62
N PRO A 115 -3.76 -16.85 16.41
CA PRO A 115 -4.61 -17.64 15.54
C PRO A 115 -4.79 -19.06 16.05
N VAL A 116 -5.95 -19.67 15.80
CA VAL A 116 -6.21 -21.09 16.10
C VAL A 116 -5.62 -22.00 15.01
N ALA A 117 -5.51 -21.50 13.78
CA ALA A 117 -4.94 -22.22 12.66
C ALA A 117 -4.10 -21.29 11.75
N ILE A 118 -3.20 -21.90 11.01
CA ILE A 118 -2.41 -21.29 9.95
C ILE A 118 -2.71 -22.02 8.65
N LEU A 119 -3.24 -21.32 7.66
CA LEU A 119 -3.42 -21.82 6.30
C LEU A 119 -2.14 -21.55 5.50
N THR A 120 -1.61 -22.61 4.90
CA THR A 120 -0.36 -22.57 4.12
C THR A 120 -0.46 -23.51 2.93
N THR A 121 0.64 -23.69 2.19
CA THR A 121 0.76 -24.70 1.13
C THR A 121 1.93 -25.63 1.42
N SER A 122 1.90 -26.83 0.82
CA SER A 122 2.95 -27.85 0.93
C SER A 122 4.34 -27.30 0.55
N SER A 123 4.40 -26.34 -0.37
CA SER A 123 5.63 -25.72 -0.86
C SER A 123 6.41 -24.93 0.21
N VAL A 124 5.74 -24.44 1.27
CA VAL A 124 6.34 -23.59 2.32
C VAL A 124 6.04 -24.07 3.73
N VAL A 125 5.33 -25.20 3.91
CA VAL A 125 4.90 -25.72 5.22
C VAL A 125 6.08 -25.90 6.18
N ALA A 126 7.23 -26.36 5.69
CA ALA A 126 8.43 -26.57 6.52
C ALA A 126 8.98 -25.28 7.16
N ASP A 127 8.84 -24.14 6.45
CA ASP A 127 9.25 -22.84 6.97
C ASP A 127 8.16 -22.26 7.88
N VAL A 128 6.90 -22.44 7.55
CA VAL A 128 5.74 -21.97 8.34
C VAL A 128 5.64 -22.73 9.69
N ALA A 129 5.88 -24.04 9.70
CA ALA A 129 5.83 -24.86 10.91
C ALA A 129 6.78 -24.37 12.03
N LYS A 130 7.88 -23.69 11.68
CA LYS A 130 8.81 -23.08 12.64
C LYS A 130 8.17 -21.98 13.48
N TYR A 131 7.07 -21.39 13.02
CA TYR A 131 6.30 -20.35 13.70
C TYR A 131 5.06 -20.88 14.43
N ALA A 132 4.65 -22.13 14.17
CA ALA A 132 3.51 -22.77 14.78
C ALA A 132 3.85 -23.38 16.15
N ASN A 133 4.34 -22.55 17.07
CA ASN A 133 4.75 -22.99 18.40
C ASN A 133 3.74 -22.54 19.46
N ALA A 134 3.59 -23.35 20.52
CA ALA A 134 2.86 -22.93 21.71
C ALA A 134 3.54 -21.71 22.34
N GLN A 135 2.77 -20.67 22.66
CA GLN A 135 3.28 -19.41 23.21
C GLN A 135 2.43 -18.94 24.38
N ASP A 136 3.08 -18.44 25.43
CA ASP A 136 2.41 -17.84 26.59
C ASP A 136 1.31 -18.70 27.21
N GLY A 137 1.51 -20.03 27.29
CA GLY A 137 0.55 -21.00 27.85
C GLY A 137 -0.65 -21.32 26.93
N ARG A 138 -0.60 -20.92 25.66
CA ARG A 138 -1.60 -21.21 24.65
C ARG A 138 -1.15 -22.35 23.74
N PRO A 139 -2.10 -23.18 23.23
CA PRO A 139 -1.76 -24.24 22.29
C PRO A 139 -1.16 -23.68 21.00
N ALA A 140 -0.33 -24.47 20.36
CA ALA A 140 0.17 -24.17 19.01
C ALA A 140 -1.00 -24.10 18.01
N PRO A 141 -0.98 -23.17 17.03
CA PRO A 141 -1.97 -23.18 15.99
C PRO A 141 -1.85 -24.43 15.11
N PHE A 142 -2.98 -24.95 14.63
CA PHE A 142 -2.98 -26.03 13.65
C PHE A 142 -2.45 -25.52 12.31
N VAL A 143 -1.59 -26.29 11.65
CA VAL A 143 -1.07 -25.96 10.30
C VAL A 143 -1.85 -26.79 9.29
N ILE A 144 -2.51 -26.11 8.36
CA ILE A 144 -3.38 -26.73 7.34
C ILE A 144 -2.79 -26.41 5.96
N GLU A 145 -2.43 -27.45 5.22
CA GLU A 145 -1.93 -27.36 3.85
C GLU A 145 -3.11 -27.34 2.89
N VAL A 146 -3.45 -26.16 2.40
CA VAL A 146 -4.65 -25.90 1.59
C VAL A 146 -4.65 -26.68 0.28
N ASP A 147 -3.48 -26.80 -0.36
CA ASP A 147 -3.27 -27.52 -1.61
C ASP A 147 -3.33 -29.05 -1.49
N LEU A 148 -3.37 -29.60 -0.28
CA LEU A 148 -3.55 -31.02 -0.02
C LEU A 148 -5.01 -31.39 0.33
N LEU A 149 -5.89 -30.42 0.50
CA LEU A 149 -7.30 -30.67 0.72
C LEU A 149 -8.00 -31.06 -0.60
N ASP A 150 -9.00 -31.96 -0.50
CA ASP A 150 -9.87 -32.26 -1.65
C ASP A 150 -10.85 -31.08 -1.88
N LEU A 151 -10.31 -30.02 -2.54
CA LEU A 151 -11.01 -28.77 -2.75
C LEU A 151 -12.18 -28.87 -3.74
N ASP A 152 -12.17 -29.86 -4.61
CA ASP A 152 -13.19 -30.05 -5.66
C ASP A 152 -14.23 -31.12 -5.27
N SER A 153 -14.21 -31.61 -4.02
CA SER A 153 -15.21 -32.55 -3.52
C SER A 153 -16.62 -31.96 -3.59
N GLN A 154 -17.56 -32.72 -4.15
CA GLN A 154 -18.98 -32.34 -4.20
C GLN A 154 -19.61 -32.44 -2.82
N ARG A 155 -19.42 -31.44 -1.97
CA ARG A 155 -20.09 -31.32 -0.67
C ARG A 155 -21.40 -30.54 -0.83
N GLN A 156 -22.40 -30.91 -0.03
CA GLN A 156 -23.68 -30.19 -0.02
C GLN A 156 -23.44 -28.77 0.57
N LEU A 157 -23.53 -27.74 -0.27
CA LEU A 157 -23.21 -26.37 0.08
C LEU A 157 -24.29 -25.79 1.00
N ALA A 158 -23.94 -25.48 2.25
CA ALA A 158 -24.82 -24.80 3.20
C ALA A 158 -24.81 -23.28 2.98
N ALA A 159 -25.83 -22.60 3.51
CA ALA A 159 -25.86 -21.14 3.51
C ALA A 159 -24.67 -20.56 4.33
N PRO A 160 -24.15 -19.37 3.94
CA PRO A 160 -23.11 -18.69 4.70
C PRO A 160 -23.54 -18.50 6.16
N PRO A 161 -22.62 -18.63 7.14
CA PRO A 161 -22.96 -18.43 8.53
C PRO A 161 -23.39 -16.98 8.80
N ARG A 162 -24.27 -16.77 9.77
CA ARG A 162 -24.51 -15.44 10.32
C ARG A 162 -23.26 -15.01 11.08
N LEU A 163 -22.59 -13.95 10.61
CA LEU A 163 -21.35 -13.49 11.19
C LEU A 163 -21.61 -12.75 12.52
N SER A 164 -21.02 -13.23 13.60
CA SER A 164 -21.26 -12.72 14.96
C SER A 164 -20.48 -11.44 15.28
N THR A 165 -19.33 -11.21 14.68
CA THR A 165 -18.41 -10.11 15.05
C THR A 165 -18.39 -8.94 14.08
N GLY A 166 -18.88 -9.10 12.88
CA GLY A 166 -18.74 -8.12 11.81
C GLY A 166 -17.30 -7.94 11.29
N ALA A 167 -16.27 -8.33 12.05
CA ALA A 167 -14.87 -8.30 11.62
C ALA A 167 -14.60 -9.37 10.55
N ALA A 168 -13.98 -8.97 9.44
CA ALA A 168 -13.58 -9.84 8.35
C ALA A 168 -12.11 -10.27 8.49
N TYR A 169 -11.22 -9.31 8.71
CA TYR A 169 -9.78 -9.60 8.79
C TYR A 169 -9.03 -8.57 9.63
N LEU A 170 -7.79 -8.92 10.01
CA LEU A 170 -6.84 -8.01 10.64
C LEU A 170 -5.77 -7.63 9.62
N GLN A 171 -5.73 -6.36 9.23
CA GLN A 171 -4.66 -5.83 8.40
C GLN A 171 -3.51 -5.35 9.27
N TYR A 172 -2.40 -6.10 9.28
CA TYR A 172 -1.19 -5.67 9.96
C TYR A 172 -0.38 -4.74 9.09
N THR A 173 -0.27 -3.49 9.51
CA THR A 173 0.51 -2.48 8.80
C THR A 173 2.00 -2.62 9.11
N SER A 174 2.84 -2.23 8.15
CA SER A 174 4.30 -2.23 8.28
C SER A 174 4.82 -1.05 9.12
N GLY A 175 3.99 -0.50 10.03
CA GLY A 175 4.28 0.69 10.81
C GLY A 175 5.68 0.73 11.41
N SER A 176 6.21 1.94 11.64
CA SER A 176 7.55 2.18 12.18
C SER A 176 7.72 1.79 13.66
N THR A 177 6.65 1.37 14.33
CA THR A 177 6.65 0.93 15.73
C THR A 177 7.07 -0.53 15.83
N ARG A 178 7.81 -0.89 16.90
CA ARG A 178 8.24 -2.28 17.17
C ARG A 178 7.08 -3.23 17.44
N THR A 179 5.93 -2.71 17.88
CA THR A 179 4.76 -3.50 18.24
C THR A 179 3.77 -3.52 17.08
N PRO A 180 3.37 -4.71 16.58
CA PRO A 180 2.38 -4.82 15.51
C PRO A 180 1.07 -4.16 15.88
N ALA A 181 0.40 -3.55 14.90
CA ALA A 181 -0.95 -3.02 15.04
C ALA A 181 -1.84 -3.64 13.95
N GLY A 182 -2.70 -4.55 14.35
CA GLY A 182 -3.70 -5.16 13.48
C GLY A 182 -4.92 -4.26 13.37
N VAL A 183 -5.17 -3.67 12.21
CA VAL A 183 -6.38 -2.90 11.92
C VAL A 183 -7.54 -3.85 11.75
N ILE A 184 -8.62 -3.67 12.50
CA ILE A 184 -9.82 -4.53 12.44
C ILE A 184 -10.72 -4.03 11.32
N VAL A 185 -10.76 -4.74 10.21
CA VAL A 185 -11.60 -4.41 9.06
C VAL A 185 -12.84 -5.32 9.06
N SER A 186 -14.02 -4.72 9.01
CA SER A 186 -15.29 -5.44 8.94
C SER A 186 -15.72 -5.74 7.51
N HIS A 187 -16.67 -6.68 7.34
CA HIS A 187 -17.30 -6.92 6.04
C HIS A 187 -17.94 -5.64 5.48
N LYS A 188 -18.59 -4.87 6.36
CA LYS A 188 -19.20 -3.57 5.98
C LYS A 188 -18.14 -2.59 5.47
N ASN A 189 -17.00 -2.47 6.16
CA ASN A 189 -15.92 -1.59 5.71
C ASN A 189 -15.43 -1.96 4.32
N VAL A 190 -15.22 -3.27 4.05
CA VAL A 190 -14.78 -3.76 2.72
C VAL A 190 -15.76 -3.34 1.63
N ILE A 191 -17.06 -3.62 1.83
CA ILE A 191 -18.08 -3.33 0.82
C ILE A 191 -18.24 -1.83 0.60
N ALA A 192 -18.28 -1.05 1.69
CA ALA A 192 -18.39 0.41 1.62
C ALA A 192 -17.19 1.02 0.90
N ASN A 193 -15.96 0.60 1.25
CA ASN A 193 -14.75 1.14 0.64
C ASN A 193 -14.59 0.76 -0.83
N VAL A 194 -14.89 -0.49 -1.20
CA VAL A 194 -14.86 -0.89 -2.61
C VAL A 194 -15.93 -0.12 -3.39
N THR A 195 -17.15 0.02 -2.88
CA THR A 195 -18.20 0.81 -3.53
C THR A 195 -17.76 2.27 -3.72
N GLN A 196 -17.18 2.88 -2.69
CA GLN A 196 -16.63 4.25 -2.76
C GLN A 196 -15.51 4.35 -3.81
N SER A 197 -14.62 3.34 -3.88
CA SER A 197 -13.54 3.30 -4.86
C SER A 197 -14.05 3.17 -6.30
N LEU A 198 -15.15 2.44 -6.52
CA LEU A 198 -15.80 2.35 -7.83
C LEU A 198 -16.30 3.73 -8.29
N TYR A 199 -16.95 4.50 -7.41
CA TYR A 199 -17.32 5.87 -7.72
C TYR A 199 -16.10 6.75 -8.04
N GLY A 200 -15.04 6.65 -7.25
CA GLY A 200 -13.83 7.43 -7.46
C GLY A 200 -13.10 7.07 -8.76
N TYR A 201 -12.94 5.78 -9.05
CA TYR A 201 -12.19 5.33 -10.22
C TYR A 201 -13.01 5.30 -11.51
N PHE A 202 -14.29 5.03 -11.44
CA PHE A 202 -15.14 4.81 -12.64
C PHE A 202 -16.25 5.84 -12.78
N GLY A 203 -16.45 6.73 -11.80
CA GLY A 203 -17.49 7.77 -11.82
C GLY A 203 -18.90 7.23 -11.52
N GLY A 204 -19.01 5.97 -11.05
CA GLY A 204 -20.27 5.32 -10.73
C GLY A 204 -20.08 4.01 -9.98
N PRO A 205 -21.18 3.34 -9.61
CA PRO A 205 -21.14 2.13 -8.79
C PRO A 205 -20.66 0.88 -9.54
N GLU A 206 -20.39 0.99 -10.83
CA GLU A 206 -20.07 -0.14 -11.70
C GLU A 206 -18.78 0.09 -12.48
N MET A 207 -17.99 -0.95 -12.59
CA MET A 207 -16.89 -1.03 -13.55
C MET A 207 -17.45 -1.32 -14.95
N PRO A 208 -16.73 -0.95 -16.03
CA PRO A 208 -17.05 -1.45 -17.38
C PRO A 208 -17.24 -2.98 -17.36
N ILE A 209 -18.21 -3.47 -18.16
CA ILE A 209 -18.63 -4.89 -18.09
C ILE A 209 -17.52 -5.86 -18.43
N ASP A 210 -16.61 -5.45 -19.29
CA ASP A 210 -15.46 -6.20 -19.78
C ASP A 210 -14.17 -5.90 -19.00
N ALA A 211 -14.24 -5.03 -17.98
CA ALA A 211 -13.04 -4.64 -17.24
C ALA A 211 -12.54 -5.77 -16.33
N VAL A 212 -11.23 -6.00 -16.40
CA VAL A 212 -10.49 -6.98 -15.60
C VAL A 212 -9.57 -6.26 -14.61
N LEU A 213 -9.52 -6.73 -13.37
CA LEU A 213 -8.55 -6.22 -12.39
C LEU A 213 -7.25 -6.99 -12.52
N LEU A 214 -6.18 -6.30 -12.90
CA LEU A 214 -4.84 -6.89 -13.02
C LEU A 214 -3.97 -6.50 -11.83
N SER A 215 -3.47 -7.47 -11.06
CA SER A 215 -2.66 -7.19 -9.88
C SER A 215 -1.50 -8.15 -9.70
N TRP A 216 -0.33 -7.59 -9.41
CA TRP A 216 0.85 -8.30 -8.90
C TRP A 216 1.15 -7.91 -7.44
N LEU A 217 0.35 -7.04 -6.84
CA LEU A 217 0.57 -6.55 -5.50
C LEU A 217 0.45 -7.67 -4.46
N PRO A 218 1.27 -7.64 -3.39
CA PRO A 218 1.20 -8.65 -2.35
C PRO A 218 -0.19 -8.73 -1.73
N LEU A 219 -0.80 -9.92 -1.70
CA LEU A 219 -2.15 -10.14 -1.16
C LEU A 219 -2.23 -9.98 0.36
N PHE A 220 -1.10 -9.93 1.08
CA PHE A 220 -1.06 -9.61 2.50
C PHE A 220 -1.02 -8.10 2.80
N HIS A 221 -0.93 -7.26 1.76
CA HIS A 221 -0.98 -5.80 1.86
C HIS A 221 -2.39 -5.30 1.50
N ASP A 222 -2.86 -4.23 2.16
CA ASP A 222 -4.20 -3.65 1.96
C ASP A 222 -4.55 -3.42 0.49
N MET A 223 -3.68 -2.76 -0.28
CA MET A 223 -3.91 -2.48 -1.70
C MET A 223 -4.00 -3.77 -2.53
N GLY A 224 -3.15 -4.75 -2.26
CA GLY A 224 -3.17 -6.05 -2.96
C GLY A 224 -4.40 -6.88 -2.57
N LEU A 225 -4.76 -6.92 -1.29
CA LEU A 225 -5.91 -7.67 -0.79
C LEU A 225 -7.22 -7.10 -1.32
N ILE A 226 -7.40 -5.78 -1.17
CA ILE A 226 -8.64 -5.13 -1.57
C ILE A 226 -8.79 -5.13 -3.10
N LEU A 227 -7.79 -4.66 -3.85
CA LEU A 227 -7.90 -4.57 -5.31
C LEU A 227 -7.74 -5.92 -6.01
N GLY A 228 -7.00 -6.88 -5.43
CA GLY A 228 -6.78 -8.20 -6.02
C GLY A 228 -7.86 -9.24 -5.68
N ILE A 229 -8.47 -9.17 -4.48
CA ILE A 229 -9.46 -10.17 -4.04
C ILE A 229 -10.85 -9.54 -3.82
N CYS A 230 -10.94 -8.49 -2.99
CA CYS A 230 -12.24 -7.98 -2.57
C CYS A 230 -12.96 -7.18 -3.66
N ALA A 231 -12.25 -6.33 -4.39
CA ALA A 231 -12.85 -5.50 -5.42
C ALA A 231 -13.42 -6.30 -6.60
N PRO A 232 -12.73 -7.34 -7.14
CA PRO A 232 -13.32 -8.22 -8.14
C PRO A 232 -14.63 -8.85 -7.66
N LEU A 233 -14.63 -9.35 -6.43
CA LEU A 233 -15.81 -9.98 -5.83
C LEU A 233 -16.99 -9.01 -5.67
N VAL A 234 -16.73 -7.82 -5.09
CA VAL A 234 -17.79 -6.81 -4.87
C VAL A 234 -18.30 -6.26 -6.21
N ALA A 235 -17.41 -5.99 -7.16
CA ALA A 235 -17.78 -5.48 -8.49
C ALA A 235 -18.39 -6.55 -9.40
N GLY A 236 -18.20 -7.86 -9.11
CA GLY A 236 -18.60 -8.96 -9.98
C GLY A 236 -17.79 -8.96 -11.29
N ARG A 237 -16.48 -8.78 -11.20
CA ARG A 237 -15.54 -8.75 -12.32
C ARG A 237 -14.43 -9.76 -12.12
N SER A 238 -13.78 -10.17 -13.21
CA SER A 238 -12.64 -11.07 -13.14
C SER A 238 -11.38 -10.35 -12.66
N ALA A 239 -10.46 -11.12 -12.05
CA ALA A 239 -9.13 -10.66 -11.73
C ALA A 239 -8.07 -11.55 -12.37
N VAL A 240 -6.98 -10.92 -12.83
CA VAL A 240 -5.74 -11.58 -13.25
C VAL A 240 -4.65 -11.22 -12.25
N LEU A 241 -4.08 -12.24 -11.64
CA LEU A 241 -3.09 -12.12 -10.58
C LEU A 241 -1.77 -12.75 -11.01
N PHE A 242 -0.65 -12.19 -10.55
CA PHE A 242 0.67 -12.82 -10.66
C PHE A 242 1.55 -12.39 -9.51
N SER A 243 2.71 -13.04 -9.31
CA SER A 243 3.47 -12.82 -8.09
C SER A 243 4.26 -11.50 -8.10
N PRO A 244 4.46 -10.85 -6.94
CA PRO A 244 5.34 -9.68 -6.80
C PRO A 244 6.76 -9.97 -7.27
N MET A 245 7.25 -11.19 -7.04
CA MET A 245 8.59 -11.61 -7.45
C MET A 245 8.75 -11.68 -8.95
N SER A 246 7.70 -12.11 -9.68
CA SER A 246 7.69 -12.11 -11.15
C SER A 246 7.79 -10.68 -11.69
N PHE A 247 7.03 -9.75 -11.12
CA PHE A 247 7.15 -8.32 -11.45
C PHE A 247 8.57 -7.79 -11.18
N LEU A 248 9.13 -8.03 -10.00
CA LEU A 248 10.45 -7.50 -9.62
C LEU A 248 11.58 -8.06 -10.51
N ARG A 249 11.48 -9.33 -10.93
CA ARG A 249 12.43 -9.97 -11.85
C ARG A 249 12.31 -9.41 -13.26
N ARG A 250 11.08 -9.28 -13.77
CA ARG A 250 10.77 -8.87 -15.13
C ARG A 250 9.57 -7.91 -15.16
N PRO A 251 9.77 -6.60 -14.92
CA PRO A 251 8.68 -5.62 -14.91
C PRO A 251 7.89 -5.54 -16.23
N ALA A 252 8.51 -5.92 -17.35
CA ALA A 252 7.85 -6.03 -18.64
C ALA A 252 6.61 -6.93 -18.63
N CYS A 253 6.55 -7.98 -17.76
CA CYS A 253 5.36 -8.83 -17.63
C CYS A 253 4.11 -8.01 -17.29
N TRP A 254 4.23 -7.01 -16.43
CA TRP A 254 3.11 -6.16 -16.08
C TRP A 254 2.61 -5.35 -17.27
N MET A 255 3.53 -4.73 -18.02
CA MET A 255 3.19 -3.94 -19.20
C MET A 255 2.60 -4.81 -20.32
N GLN A 256 3.14 -6.02 -20.50
CA GLN A 256 2.62 -7.00 -21.46
C GLN A 256 1.20 -7.45 -21.09
N LEU A 257 0.94 -7.75 -19.81
CA LEU A 257 -0.40 -8.12 -19.34
C LEU A 257 -1.38 -6.96 -19.46
N LEU A 258 -0.96 -5.71 -19.15
CA LEU A 258 -1.79 -4.52 -19.39
C LEU A 258 -2.23 -4.40 -20.84
N ALA A 259 -1.35 -4.76 -21.80
CA ALA A 259 -1.63 -4.68 -23.22
C ALA A 259 -2.45 -5.87 -23.77
N THR A 260 -2.43 -7.02 -23.09
CA THR A 260 -3.04 -8.27 -23.62
C THR A 260 -4.30 -8.72 -22.89
N THR A 261 -4.59 -8.12 -21.73
CA THR A 261 -5.77 -8.50 -20.91
C THR A 261 -7.06 -7.81 -21.39
N GLY A 262 -6.99 -6.90 -22.36
CA GLY A 262 -8.14 -6.08 -22.80
C GLY A 262 -8.40 -4.89 -21.87
N SER A 263 -9.67 -4.54 -21.67
CA SER A 263 -10.06 -3.46 -20.75
C SER A 263 -9.58 -3.77 -19.34
N CYS A 264 -8.40 -3.29 -18.91
CA CYS A 264 -7.86 -3.64 -17.61
C CYS A 264 -7.67 -2.42 -16.70
N PHE A 265 -7.80 -2.69 -15.40
CA PHE A 265 -7.54 -1.75 -14.32
C PHE A 265 -6.48 -2.35 -13.39
N SER A 266 -5.44 -1.58 -13.06
CA SER A 266 -4.33 -2.04 -12.23
C SER A 266 -3.94 -1.02 -11.19
N ALA A 267 -3.03 -1.42 -10.29
CA ALA A 267 -2.50 -0.53 -9.26
C ALA A 267 -1.03 -0.85 -8.98
N ALA A 268 -0.27 0.17 -8.63
CA ALA A 268 1.13 0.02 -8.28
C ALA A 268 1.63 1.14 -7.35
N PRO A 269 2.62 0.91 -6.50
CA PRO A 269 3.35 1.97 -5.80
C PRO A 269 4.30 2.71 -6.75
N ASN A 270 4.70 3.92 -6.36
CA ASN A 270 5.48 4.83 -7.19
C ASN A 270 6.77 4.20 -7.77
N PHE A 271 7.48 3.38 -6.96
CA PHE A 271 8.71 2.73 -7.43
C PHE A 271 8.49 1.79 -8.62
N ALA A 272 7.31 1.20 -8.74
CA ALA A 272 7.01 0.23 -9.79
C ALA A 272 6.92 0.90 -11.17
N PHE A 273 6.41 2.11 -11.22
CA PHE A 273 6.39 2.92 -12.45
C PHE A 273 7.82 3.19 -12.95
N GLU A 274 8.73 3.58 -12.04
CA GLU A 274 10.15 3.76 -12.37
C GLU A 274 10.80 2.47 -12.86
N LEU A 275 10.47 1.35 -12.21
CA LEU A 275 11.02 0.05 -12.57
C LEU A 275 10.54 -0.40 -13.95
N ALA A 276 9.26 -0.19 -14.26
CA ALA A 276 8.68 -0.46 -15.57
C ALA A 276 9.35 0.38 -16.67
N VAL A 277 9.54 1.70 -16.46
CA VAL A 277 10.26 2.58 -17.40
C VAL A 277 11.67 2.08 -17.67
N ARG A 278 12.40 1.69 -16.63
CA ARG A 278 13.84 1.34 -16.75
C ARG A 278 14.08 -0.07 -17.30
N ARG A 279 13.13 -0.99 -17.16
CA ARG A 279 13.33 -2.42 -17.43
C ARG A 279 12.36 -3.01 -18.46
N THR A 280 11.56 -2.19 -19.15
CA THR A 280 10.75 -2.62 -20.28
C THR A 280 11.37 -2.08 -21.55
N SER A 281 11.92 -2.96 -22.39
CA SER A 281 12.51 -2.61 -23.68
C SER A 281 11.44 -2.37 -24.73
N ASP A 282 11.84 -1.84 -25.90
CA ASP A 282 10.92 -1.70 -27.04
C ASP A 282 10.61 -3.06 -27.66
N GLU A 283 11.51 -4.04 -27.54
CA GLU A 283 11.29 -5.43 -27.94
C GLU A 283 10.22 -6.11 -27.08
N ASP A 284 10.22 -5.86 -25.74
CA ASP A 284 9.19 -6.37 -24.85
C ASP A 284 7.79 -5.88 -25.21
N MET A 285 7.68 -4.72 -25.84
CA MET A 285 6.42 -4.06 -26.20
C MET A 285 6.10 -4.15 -27.70
N ALA A 286 6.89 -4.90 -28.50
CA ALA A 286 6.69 -4.98 -29.93
C ALA A 286 5.30 -5.53 -30.29
N GLY A 287 4.53 -4.75 -31.07
CA GLY A 287 3.17 -5.12 -31.49
C GLY A 287 2.11 -5.03 -30.41
N LEU A 288 2.42 -4.52 -29.21
CA LEU A 288 1.49 -4.35 -28.10
C LEU A 288 0.91 -2.94 -28.06
N ASP A 289 -0.34 -2.84 -27.59
CA ASP A 289 -1.11 -1.60 -27.47
C ASP A 289 -1.68 -1.47 -26.05
N LEU A 290 -1.58 -0.29 -25.46
CA LEU A 290 -2.07 0.02 -24.12
C LEU A 290 -3.34 0.89 -24.15
N GLY A 291 -3.95 1.10 -25.31
CA GLY A 291 -5.10 1.98 -25.48
C GLY A 291 -6.34 1.52 -24.71
N ASP A 292 -6.47 0.23 -24.45
CA ASP A 292 -7.59 -0.36 -23.70
C ASP A 292 -7.40 -0.32 -22.16
N VAL A 293 -6.27 0.23 -21.67
CA VAL A 293 -6.03 0.36 -20.23
C VAL A 293 -6.99 1.39 -19.62
N VAL A 294 -7.90 0.92 -18.78
CA VAL A 294 -8.93 1.75 -18.13
C VAL A 294 -8.35 2.68 -17.08
N GLY A 295 -7.32 2.21 -16.37
CA GLY A 295 -6.62 3.01 -15.38
C GLY A 295 -5.55 2.23 -14.62
N ILE A 296 -4.55 2.95 -14.14
CA ILE A 296 -3.48 2.45 -13.31
C ILE A 296 -3.37 3.35 -12.07
N VAL A 297 -3.79 2.85 -10.94
CA VAL A 297 -3.70 3.57 -9.66
C VAL A 297 -2.24 3.68 -9.23
N SER A 298 -1.79 4.89 -8.92
CA SER A 298 -0.54 5.15 -8.23
C SER A 298 -0.83 5.51 -6.78
N GLY A 299 -0.33 4.73 -5.82
CA GLY A 299 -0.65 4.92 -4.41
C GLY A 299 0.31 4.22 -3.44
N SER A 300 -0.11 4.02 -2.21
CA SER A 300 0.64 3.41 -1.11
C SER A 300 1.83 4.22 -0.59
N GLU A 301 2.40 5.11 -1.34
CA GLU A 301 3.52 5.99 -0.97
C GLU A 301 3.33 7.35 -1.65
N ARG A 302 4.16 8.32 -1.29
CA ARG A 302 4.12 9.62 -1.94
C ARG A 302 4.38 9.48 -3.44
N ILE A 303 3.53 10.10 -4.24
CA ILE A 303 3.62 10.05 -5.69
C ILE A 303 4.54 11.19 -6.17
N HIS A 304 5.62 10.83 -6.86
CA HIS A 304 6.53 11.80 -7.44
C HIS A 304 6.06 12.21 -8.84
N VAL A 305 5.87 13.51 -9.03
CA VAL A 305 5.43 14.10 -10.30
C VAL A 305 6.30 13.64 -11.47
N ALA A 306 7.63 13.68 -11.28
CA ALA A 306 8.60 13.26 -12.28
C ALA A 306 8.46 11.78 -12.69
N THR A 307 8.09 10.89 -11.76
CA THR A 307 7.86 9.48 -12.05
C THR A 307 6.64 9.28 -12.93
N VAL A 308 5.51 9.93 -12.59
CA VAL A 308 4.28 9.86 -13.39
C VAL A 308 4.54 10.36 -14.81
N LYS A 309 5.22 11.51 -14.94
CA LYS A 309 5.58 12.10 -16.23
C LYS A 309 6.43 11.15 -17.07
N ARG A 310 7.55 10.63 -16.54
CA ARG A 310 8.42 9.67 -17.24
C ARG A 310 7.67 8.43 -17.70
N PHE A 311 6.80 7.88 -16.85
CA PHE A 311 6.02 6.70 -17.20
C PHE A 311 5.04 7.00 -18.35
N THR A 312 4.26 8.06 -18.25
CA THR A 312 3.30 8.45 -19.28
C THR A 312 4.00 8.74 -20.61
N GLU A 313 5.11 9.50 -20.60
CA GLU A 313 5.90 9.79 -21.79
C GLU A 313 6.51 8.52 -22.41
N ARG A 314 7.04 7.60 -21.58
CA ARG A 314 7.64 6.35 -22.07
C ARG A 314 6.65 5.46 -22.79
N PHE A 315 5.42 5.34 -22.25
CA PHE A 315 4.42 4.42 -22.78
C PHE A 315 3.38 5.08 -23.71
N ALA A 316 3.42 6.40 -23.91
CA ALA A 316 2.58 7.10 -24.88
C ALA A 316 2.71 6.56 -26.31
N ARG A 317 3.90 6.10 -26.70
CA ARG A 317 4.16 5.47 -28.01
C ARG A 317 3.45 4.15 -28.23
N TYR A 318 2.93 3.54 -27.16
CA TYR A 318 2.12 2.33 -27.15
C TYR A 318 0.65 2.65 -26.84
N ASN A 319 0.21 3.86 -27.13
CA ASN A 319 -1.16 4.36 -26.96
C ASN A 319 -1.65 4.44 -25.50
N LEU A 320 -0.76 4.41 -24.51
CA LEU A 320 -1.19 4.64 -23.13
C LEU A 320 -1.79 6.05 -22.99
N SER A 321 -3.06 6.12 -22.57
CA SER A 321 -3.73 7.40 -22.34
C SER A 321 -3.00 8.25 -21.28
N PRO A 322 -2.82 9.56 -21.46
CA PRO A 322 -2.29 10.44 -20.42
C PRO A 322 -3.16 10.49 -19.16
N THR A 323 -4.43 10.06 -19.26
CA THR A 323 -5.38 9.97 -18.14
C THR A 323 -5.39 8.59 -17.46
N ALA A 324 -4.58 7.64 -17.95
CA ALA A 324 -4.55 6.27 -17.41
C ALA A 324 -3.95 6.21 -16.00
N VAL A 325 -2.89 6.97 -15.71
CA VAL A 325 -2.28 6.98 -14.37
C VAL A 325 -3.12 7.83 -13.43
N ARG A 326 -3.55 7.23 -12.32
CA ARG A 326 -4.46 7.85 -11.35
C ARG A 326 -3.83 7.94 -9.97
N PRO A 327 -3.41 9.13 -9.53
CA PRO A 327 -3.02 9.35 -8.15
C PRO A 327 -4.14 8.92 -7.20
N SER A 328 -3.80 8.14 -6.15
CA SER A 328 -4.80 7.75 -5.16
C SER A 328 -4.21 7.76 -3.75
N TYR A 329 -4.97 8.34 -2.84
CA TYR A 329 -4.67 8.34 -1.41
C TYR A 329 -5.50 7.31 -0.69
N GLY A 330 -4.87 6.65 0.27
CA GLY A 330 -5.52 5.68 1.13
C GLY A 330 -4.60 5.05 2.16
N LEU A 331 -5.20 4.36 3.12
CA LEU A 331 -4.51 3.70 4.23
C LEU A 331 -5.36 2.55 4.79
N ALA A 332 -4.72 1.60 5.45
CA ALA A 332 -5.39 0.42 6.01
C ALA A 332 -6.46 0.78 7.06
N GLU A 333 -6.24 1.85 7.84
CA GLU A 333 -7.18 2.35 8.83
C GLU A 333 -8.49 2.88 8.22
N ALA A 334 -8.46 3.22 6.93
CA ALA A 334 -9.64 3.54 6.12
C ALA A 334 -9.99 2.38 5.16
N THR A 335 -9.66 1.16 5.48
CA THR A 335 -9.76 -0.06 4.66
C THR A 335 -8.79 -0.02 3.48
N LEU A 336 -8.87 0.98 2.59
CA LEU A 336 -7.91 1.28 1.53
C LEU A 336 -8.11 2.70 0.99
N TYR A 337 -9.16 2.93 0.20
CA TYR A 337 -9.39 4.09 -0.64
C TYR A 337 -9.95 5.28 0.15
N VAL A 338 -9.44 6.49 -0.14
CA VAL A 338 -9.93 7.76 0.41
C VAL A 338 -10.23 8.77 -0.71
N ALA A 339 -9.26 9.03 -1.61
CA ALA A 339 -9.41 10.06 -2.64
C ALA A 339 -8.62 9.74 -3.90
N THR A 340 -9.13 10.20 -5.04
CA THR A 340 -8.50 10.17 -6.37
C THR A 340 -9.07 11.31 -7.22
N PRO A 341 -8.35 11.81 -8.25
CA PRO A 341 -8.93 12.75 -9.21
C PRO A 341 -10.09 12.16 -10.00
N GLU A 342 -10.95 13.04 -10.51
CA GLU A 342 -12.06 12.66 -11.34
C GLU A 342 -11.61 11.84 -12.56
N ARG A 343 -12.45 10.88 -12.97
CA ARG A 343 -12.20 10.02 -14.13
C ARG A 343 -11.99 10.84 -15.41
N GLY A 344 -11.00 10.43 -16.22
CA GLY A 344 -10.71 11.09 -17.51
C GLY A 344 -9.86 12.35 -17.39
N THR A 345 -9.48 12.77 -16.18
CA THR A 345 -8.54 13.87 -15.97
C THR A 345 -7.11 13.35 -15.91
N ALA A 346 -6.18 14.03 -16.59
CA ALA A 346 -4.75 13.74 -16.43
C ALA A 346 -4.28 14.15 -15.02
N PRO A 347 -3.26 13.48 -14.46
CA PRO A 347 -2.69 13.86 -13.18
C PRO A 347 -2.30 15.35 -13.17
N ARG A 348 -2.95 16.12 -12.29
CA ARG A 348 -2.70 17.55 -12.16
C ARG A 348 -1.64 17.82 -11.12
N THR A 349 -0.69 18.67 -11.43
CA THR A 349 0.33 19.16 -10.51
C THR A 349 0.14 20.63 -10.23
N VAL A 350 0.41 21.04 -9.00
CA VAL A 350 0.36 22.44 -8.57
C VAL A 350 1.66 22.77 -7.87
N ARG A 351 2.23 23.92 -8.20
CA ARG A 351 3.43 24.44 -7.56
C ARG A 351 3.05 25.36 -6.41
N PHE A 352 3.58 25.06 -5.22
CA PHE A 352 3.41 25.86 -4.03
C PHE A 352 4.71 26.55 -3.64
N ASP A 353 4.61 27.76 -3.09
CA ASP A 353 5.74 28.48 -2.53
C ASP A 353 6.34 27.66 -1.35
N TYR A 354 7.64 27.36 -1.43
CA TYR A 354 8.30 26.50 -0.47
C TYR A 354 8.31 27.09 0.96
N GLU A 355 8.61 28.39 1.08
CA GLU A 355 8.69 29.05 2.40
C GLU A 355 7.33 29.12 3.08
N GLN A 356 6.29 29.44 2.32
CA GLN A 356 4.92 29.45 2.84
C GLN A 356 4.47 28.04 3.23
N LEU A 357 4.81 27.04 2.42
CA LEU A 357 4.43 25.67 2.68
C LEU A 357 5.10 25.12 3.97
N THR A 358 6.38 25.45 4.21
CA THR A 358 7.08 25.09 5.45
C THR A 358 6.53 25.82 6.67
N ALA A 359 5.90 26.98 6.46
CA ALA A 359 5.16 27.73 7.48
C ALA A 359 3.70 27.26 7.64
N GLY A 360 3.29 26.15 6.97
CA GLY A 360 1.95 25.59 7.07
C GLY A 360 0.90 26.25 6.16
N GLN A 361 1.32 27.09 5.18
CA GLN A 361 0.41 27.79 4.26
C GLN A 361 0.64 27.37 2.82
N ALA A 362 -0.34 26.74 2.18
CA ALA A 362 -0.25 26.28 0.80
C ALA A 362 -0.59 27.41 -0.19
N ARG A 363 0.34 28.34 -0.34
CA ARG A 363 0.22 29.43 -1.31
C ARG A 363 0.74 28.95 -2.66
N ARG A 364 -0.12 28.97 -3.69
CA ARG A 364 0.28 28.64 -5.07
C ARG A 364 1.27 29.65 -5.60
N SER A 365 2.32 29.18 -6.27
CA SER A 365 3.30 30.04 -6.95
C SER A 365 3.20 29.88 -8.47
N GLY A 366 3.44 30.97 -9.22
CA GLY A 366 3.56 30.94 -10.67
C GLY A 366 4.87 30.30 -11.13
N THR A 367 5.00 30.06 -12.45
CA THR A 367 6.22 29.49 -13.06
C THR A 367 7.47 30.33 -12.83
N ASP A 368 7.33 31.65 -12.72
CA ASP A 368 8.40 32.62 -12.55
C ASP A 368 8.61 33.04 -11.08
N GLY A 369 7.91 32.34 -10.15
CA GLY A 369 7.98 32.61 -8.71
C GLY A 369 9.23 32.05 -8.03
N PRO A 370 9.36 32.29 -6.69
CA PRO A 370 10.45 31.73 -5.89
C PRO A 370 10.47 30.19 -5.94
N VAL A 371 11.50 29.57 -5.36
CA VAL A 371 11.66 28.13 -5.26
C VAL A 371 10.34 27.51 -4.73
N GLY A 372 9.75 26.57 -5.50
CA GLY A 372 8.46 25.99 -5.17
C GLY A 372 8.52 24.47 -5.18
N THR A 373 7.63 23.87 -4.38
CA THR A 373 7.40 22.43 -4.32
C THR A 373 6.25 22.08 -5.24
N GLU A 374 6.45 21.12 -6.14
CA GLU A 374 5.38 20.57 -6.98
C GLU A 374 4.70 19.41 -6.27
N LEU A 375 3.38 19.54 -6.06
CA LEU A 375 2.55 18.50 -5.49
C LEU A 375 1.52 18.02 -6.51
N ILE A 376 1.23 16.71 -6.45
CA ILE A 376 0.19 16.10 -7.26
C ILE A 376 -1.15 16.21 -6.54
N SER A 377 -2.22 16.50 -7.29
CA SER A 377 -3.58 16.55 -6.78
C SER A 377 -4.16 15.13 -6.63
N TYR A 378 -4.84 14.90 -5.52
CA TYR A 378 -5.63 13.70 -5.27
C TYR A 378 -7.13 13.94 -5.51
N GLY A 379 -7.47 15.01 -6.26
CA GLY A 379 -8.83 15.40 -6.59
C GLY A 379 -9.57 16.09 -5.46
N SER A 380 -10.88 16.26 -5.64
CA SER A 380 -11.78 16.92 -4.68
C SER A 380 -12.41 15.86 -3.78
N PRO A 381 -11.97 15.71 -2.51
CA PRO A 381 -12.53 14.73 -1.61
C PRO A 381 -13.95 15.13 -1.19
N ASP A 382 -14.76 14.14 -0.80
CA ASP A 382 -16.08 14.40 -0.21
C ASP A 382 -15.91 15.19 1.11
N PRO A 383 -16.47 16.42 1.17
CA PRO A 383 -16.35 17.22 2.38
C PRO A 383 -17.03 16.62 3.61
N SER A 384 -17.95 15.67 3.47
CA SER A 384 -18.54 14.97 4.61
C SER A 384 -17.64 13.88 5.17
N ALA A 385 -16.66 13.42 4.39
CA ALA A 385 -15.79 12.30 4.72
C ALA A 385 -14.34 12.70 5.01
N VAL A 386 -13.88 13.87 4.53
CA VAL A 386 -12.47 14.32 4.65
C VAL A 386 -12.40 15.74 5.19
N ARG A 387 -11.59 15.96 6.21
CA ARG A 387 -11.29 17.27 6.80
C ARG A 387 -9.80 17.45 6.99
N ILE A 388 -9.35 18.71 6.95
CA ILE A 388 -8.01 19.11 7.37
C ILE A 388 -8.12 19.76 8.73
N VAL A 389 -7.48 19.20 9.73
CA VAL A 389 -7.67 19.56 11.13
C VAL A 389 -6.32 19.87 11.76
N ASP A 390 -6.27 20.90 12.60
CA ASP A 390 -5.11 21.18 13.44
C ASP A 390 -4.96 20.05 14.47
N PRO A 391 -3.84 19.30 14.48
CA PRO A 391 -3.69 18.12 15.32
C PRO A 391 -3.63 18.39 16.82
N GLU A 392 -3.37 19.65 17.24
CA GLU A 392 -3.25 20.07 18.64
C GLU A 392 -4.58 20.61 19.17
N THR A 393 -5.21 21.52 18.41
CA THR A 393 -6.47 22.15 18.81
C THR A 393 -7.71 21.35 18.46
N MET A 394 -7.60 20.39 17.53
CA MET A 394 -8.71 19.61 16.98
C MET A 394 -9.79 20.47 16.29
N ILE A 395 -9.42 21.65 15.82
CA ILE A 395 -10.27 22.57 15.05
C ILE A 395 -9.99 22.37 13.57
N GLU A 396 -11.04 22.41 12.74
CA GLU A 396 -10.92 22.36 11.30
C GLU A 396 -10.14 23.59 10.78
N ASN A 397 -9.13 23.35 9.97
CA ASN A 397 -8.33 24.41 9.37
C ASN A 397 -9.07 25.08 8.19
N PRO A 398 -8.88 26.38 7.99
CA PRO A 398 -9.36 27.03 6.79
C PRO A 398 -8.65 26.49 5.54
N PRO A 399 -9.29 26.56 4.35
CA PRO A 399 -8.67 26.18 3.08
C PRO A 399 -7.30 26.84 2.89
N GLY A 400 -6.35 26.09 2.36
CA GLY A 400 -4.97 26.55 2.17
C GLY A 400 -4.06 26.40 3.40
N THR A 401 -4.58 25.97 4.55
CA THR A 401 -3.76 25.71 5.75
C THR A 401 -3.49 24.21 5.87
N VAL A 402 -2.22 23.83 6.06
CA VAL A 402 -1.77 22.45 6.25
C VAL A 402 -2.21 21.96 7.63
N GLY A 403 -2.73 20.73 7.69
CA GLY A 403 -3.13 20.07 8.93
C GLY A 403 -3.19 18.56 8.77
N GLU A 404 -3.63 17.88 9.82
CA GLU A 404 -3.86 16.43 9.80
C GLU A 404 -5.11 16.11 8.98
N ILE A 405 -5.01 15.12 8.10
CA ILE A 405 -6.16 14.60 7.36
C ILE A 405 -6.99 13.74 8.31
N TRP A 406 -8.26 14.12 8.50
CA TRP A 406 -9.21 13.34 9.29
C TRP A 406 -10.28 12.75 8.41
N LEU A 407 -10.69 11.51 8.71
CA LEU A 407 -11.64 10.75 7.90
C LEU A 407 -12.86 10.31 8.70
N HIS A 408 -14.03 10.33 8.03
CA HIS A 408 -15.30 9.88 8.59
C HIS A 408 -16.07 9.05 7.56
N GLY A 409 -16.75 7.99 8.00
CA GLY A 409 -17.63 7.18 7.16
C GLY A 409 -17.49 5.68 7.35
N ASP A 410 -18.30 4.93 6.61
CA ASP A 410 -18.39 3.46 6.71
C ASP A 410 -17.15 2.71 6.22
N HIS A 411 -16.24 3.38 5.54
CA HIS A 411 -14.95 2.85 5.12
C HIS A 411 -13.89 2.87 6.23
N VAL A 412 -14.12 3.66 7.29
CA VAL A 412 -13.21 3.72 8.44
C VAL A 412 -13.30 2.43 9.23
N ALA A 413 -12.15 1.79 9.48
CA ALA A 413 -12.05 0.53 10.18
C ALA A 413 -12.49 0.64 11.65
N MET A 414 -12.71 -0.51 12.31
CA MET A 414 -13.27 -0.56 13.67
C MET A 414 -12.27 -0.13 14.75
N GLY A 415 -10.97 -0.13 14.45
CA GLY A 415 -9.90 0.18 15.41
C GLY A 415 -8.73 -0.78 15.31
N TYR A 416 -7.87 -0.80 16.34
CA TYR A 416 -6.74 -1.71 16.43
C TYR A 416 -7.04 -2.90 17.35
N TRP A 417 -6.62 -4.08 16.92
CA TRP A 417 -6.78 -5.33 17.65
C TRP A 417 -6.10 -5.26 19.02
N ARG A 418 -6.87 -5.52 20.10
CA ARG A 418 -6.40 -5.52 21.50
C ARG A 418 -5.71 -4.22 21.96
N LYS A 419 -5.99 -3.07 21.30
CA LYS A 419 -5.41 -1.77 21.65
C LYS A 419 -6.50 -0.72 21.86
N PRO A 420 -7.32 -0.82 22.92
CA PRO A 420 -8.47 0.06 23.13
C PRO A 420 -8.08 1.54 23.28
N GLU A 421 -6.98 1.86 23.98
CA GLU A 421 -6.53 3.24 24.15
C GLU A 421 -6.04 3.86 22.84
N GLN A 422 -5.27 3.11 22.04
CA GLN A 422 -4.82 3.57 20.74
C GLN A 422 -6.02 3.72 19.78
N THR A 423 -6.97 2.79 19.83
CA THR A 423 -8.22 2.88 19.08
C THR A 423 -9.00 4.14 19.44
N ALA A 424 -9.15 4.45 20.72
CA ALA A 424 -9.86 5.64 21.15
C ALA A 424 -9.19 6.93 20.64
N ARG A 425 -7.86 7.02 20.71
CA ARG A 425 -7.12 8.20 20.23
C ARG A 425 -7.16 8.36 18.72
N THR A 426 -7.13 7.25 17.96
CA THR A 426 -6.99 7.27 16.50
C THR A 426 -8.34 7.28 15.79
N PHE A 427 -9.31 6.46 16.24
CA PHE A 427 -10.57 6.23 15.51
C PHE A 427 -11.79 6.93 16.13
N LYS A 428 -11.64 7.56 17.28
CA LYS A 428 -12.76 8.17 18.01
C LYS A 428 -12.53 9.66 18.32
N ALA A 429 -11.78 10.33 17.46
CA ALA A 429 -11.56 11.77 17.61
C ALA A 429 -12.86 12.54 17.36
N LYS A 430 -12.96 13.73 17.96
CA LYS A 430 -14.07 14.66 17.78
C LYS A 430 -13.53 16.01 17.38
N LEU A 431 -14.20 16.67 16.44
CA LEU A 431 -13.91 18.06 16.11
C LEU A 431 -14.35 18.97 17.25
N VAL A 432 -13.55 19.99 17.50
CA VAL A 432 -13.90 21.13 18.35
C VAL A 432 -14.54 22.19 17.45
N ASP A 433 -15.69 22.71 17.86
CA ASP A 433 -16.47 23.71 17.12
C ASP A 433 -16.69 23.32 15.63
N PRO A 434 -17.31 22.16 15.34
CA PRO A 434 -17.52 21.73 13.98
C PRO A 434 -18.38 22.71 13.19
N ALA A 435 -18.07 22.91 11.90
CA ALA A 435 -18.88 23.72 11.01
C ALA A 435 -20.34 23.22 10.97
N PRO A 436 -21.34 24.10 10.79
CA PRO A 436 -22.76 23.70 10.74
C PRO A 436 -22.98 22.57 9.72
N GLY A 437 -23.57 21.45 10.18
CA GLY A 437 -23.83 20.26 9.36
C GLY A 437 -22.67 19.28 9.25
N ALA A 438 -21.49 19.57 9.80
CA ALA A 438 -20.40 18.61 9.89
C ALA A 438 -20.66 17.60 11.03
N PRO A 439 -20.34 16.30 10.86
CA PRO A 439 -20.42 15.33 11.94
C PRO A 439 -19.45 15.71 13.08
N GLU A 440 -19.91 15.63 14.34
CA GLU A 440 -18.99 15.77 15.48
C GLU A 440 -17.94 14.64 15.50
N GLY A 441 -18.26 13.48 14.96
CA GLY A 441 -17.44 12.29 14.91
C GLY A 441 -18.26 11.00 14.99
N PRO A 442 -17.60 9.86 15.15
CA PRO A 442 -16.16 9.69 15.35
C PRO A 442 -15.33 9.94 14.09
N TRP A 443 -14.20 10.58 14.24
CA TRP A 443 -13.24 10.81 13.16
C TRP A 443 -12.00 9.94 13.35
N LEU A 444 -11.47 9.43 12.23
CA LEU A 444 -10.17 8.78 12.16
C LEU A 444 -9.09 9.85 11.99
N ARG A 445 -8.12 9.88 12.89
CA ARG A 445 -6.87 10.63 12.75
C ARG A 445 -5.89 9.79 11.94
N THR A 446 -5.53 10.25 10.74
CA THR A 446 -4.67 9.45 9.85
C THR A 446 -3.19 9.53 10.22
N GLY A 447 -2.77 10.60 10.90
CA GLY A 447 -1.38 10.93 11.11
C GLY A 447 -0.67 11.40 9.83
N ASP A 448 -1.40 11.59 8.74
CA ASP A 448 -0.90 12.15 7.48
C ASP A 448 -1.26 13.64 7.41
N LEU A 449 -0.30 14.47 6.99
CA LEU A 449 -0.49 15.90 6.74
C LEU A 449 -0.95 16.13 5.30
N GLY A 450 -1.92 17.01 5.16
CA GLY A 450 -2.42 17.43 3.86
C GLY A 450 -2.97 18.84 3.88
N VAL A 451 -3.40 19.30 2.73
CA VAL A 451 -4.05 20.59 2.56
C VAL A 451 -5.11 20.49 1.47
N ILE A 452 -6.24 21.20 1.66
CA ILE A 452 -7.21 21.44 0.59
C ILE A 452 -6.94 22.85 0.04
N SER A 453 -6.55 22.92 -1.24
CA SER A 453 -6.31 24.17 -1.97
C SER A 453 -7.17 24.20 -3.22
N ASP A 454 -8.05 25.23 -3.35
CA ASP A 454 -9.05 25.35 -4.43
C ASP A 454 -9.90 24.07 -4.60
N GLY A 455 -10.30 23.47 -3.48
CA GLY A 455 -11.14 22.28 -3.44
C GLY A 455 -10.42 20.96 -3.71
N GLU A 456 -9.13 20.96 -4.01
CA GLU A 456 -8.34 19.76 -4.28
C GLU A 456 -7.44 19.39 -3.09
N LEU A 457 -7.33 18.08 -2.82
CA LEU A 457 -6.49 17.53 -1.76
C LEU A 457 -5.05 17.32 -2.25
N PHE A 458 -4.09 17.77 -1.44
CA PHE A 458 -2.66 17.54 -1.62
C PHE A 458 -2.09 16.89 -0.36
N ILE A 459 -1.27 15.85 -0.52
CA ILE A 459 -0.64 15.12 0.59
C ILE A 459 0.78 15.63 0.78
N MET A 460 1.09 15.99 2.01
CA MET A 460 2.40 16.56 2.37
C MET A 460 3.37 15.50 2.89
N GLY A 461 2.89 14.58 3.72
CA GLY A 461 3.70 13.55 4.38
C GLY A 461 3.09 13.11 5.71
N ARG A 462 3.90 12.47 6.56
CA ARG A 462 3.43 12.01 7.88
C ARG A 462 3.89 12.92 9.00
N ILE A 463 3.01 13.19 9.95
CA ILE A 463 3.33 14.00 11.15
C ILE A 463 4.59 13.48 11.84
N LYS A 464 4.69 12.16 12.05
CA LYS A 464 5.82 11.53 12.75
C LYS A 464 7.15 11.52 11.98
N ASP A 465 7.09 11.73 10.67
CA ASP A 465 8.27 11.72 9.80
C ASP A 465 8.73 13.15 9.48
N LEU A 466 7.98 14.17 9.93
CA LEU A 466 8.29 15.58 9.72
C LEU A 466 9.64 15.94 10.35
N LEU A 467 10.48 16.65 9.61
CA LEU A 467 11.74 17.18 10.11
C LEU A 467 11.52 18.62 10.55
N ILE A 468 11.79 18.93 11.82
CA ILE A 468 11.67 20.29 12.35
C ILE A 468 13.08 20.85 12.50
N VAL A 469 13.50 21.67 11.54
CA VAL A 469 14.82 22.30 11.54
C VAL A 469 14.64 23.81 11.61
N ASP A 470 15.29 24.46 12.56
CA ASP A 470 15.19 25.90 12.81
C ASP A 470 13.74 26.41 12.94
N GLY A 471 12.87 25.60 13.58
CA GLY A 471 11.45 25.92 13.80
C GLY A 471 10.57 25.85 12.54
N ARG A 472 11.08 25.30 11.44
CA ARG A 472 10.35 25.11 10.18
C ARG A 472 10.11 23.64 9.89
N ASN A 473 8.96 23.35 9.28
CA ASN A 473 8.57 22.01 8.88
C ASN A 473 9.17 21.66 7.51
N HIS A 474 9.96 20.59 7.46
CA HIS A 474 10.52 20.07 6.22
C HIS A 474 10.03 18.64 5.99
N TYR A 475 9.63 18.34 4.77
CA TYR A 475 9.09 17.04 4.40
C TYR A 475 10.20 16.14 3.85
N PRO A 476 10.52 15.01 4.51
CA PRO A 476 11.60 14.12 4.10
C PRO A 476 11.50 13.67 2.65
N ASP A 477 10.28 13.42 2.19
CA ASP A 477 10.03 12.94 0.82
C ASP A 477 10.48 13.96 -0.25
N ASP A 478 10.39 15.28 0.01
CA ASP A 478 10.87 16.32 -0.92
C ASP A 478 12.39 16.35 -1.00
N ILE A 479 13.03 16.20 0.17
CA ILE A 479 14.48 16.14 0.29
C ILE A 479 15.01 14.88 -0.40
N GLU A 480 14.37 13.74 -0.13
CA GLU A 480 14.71 12.45 -0.74
C GLU A 480 14.55 12.49 -2.25
N ALA A 481 13.47 13.10 -2.77
CA ALA A 481 13.25 13.25 -4.20
C ALA A 481 14.37 14.07 -4.86
N THR A 482 14.74 15.22 -4.28
CA THR A 482 15.84 16.06 -4.78
C THR A 482 17.17 15.30 -4.84
N ILE A 483 17.48 14.52 -3.80
CA ILE A 483 18.69 13.70 -3.76
C ILE A 483 18.63 12.56 -4.77
N GLN A 484 17.46 11.93 -4.91
CA GLN A 484 17.26 10.81 -5.81
C GLN A 484 17.39 11.18 -7.28
N GLU A 485 16.98 12.38 -7.67
CA GLU A 485 17.18 12.90 -9.03
C GLU A 485 18.67 12.98 -9.40
N ILE A 486 19.52 13.37 -8.44
CA ILE A 486 20.97 13.47 -8.64
C ILE A 486 21.63 12.08 -8.64
N THR A 487 21.21 11.22 -7.72
CA THR A 487 21.95 9.99 -7.40
C THR A 487 21.38 8.73 -8.05
N GLY A 488 20.08 8.74 -8.36
CA GLY A 488 19.34 7.58 -8.85
C GLY A 488 19.23 6.42 -7.85
N GLY A 489 19.74 6.62 -6.62
CA GLY A 489 19.74 5.62 -5.55
C GLY A 489 18.58 5.82 -4.56
N ARG A 490 18.35 4.82 -3.68
CA ARG A 490 17.42 4.99 -2.56
C ARG A 490 18.01 5.95 -1.54
N VAL A 491 17.16 6.79 -0.97
CA VAL A 491 17.53 7.82 0.00
C VAL A 491 16.67 7.69 1.24
N ALA A 492 17.25 8.04 2.40
CA ALA A 492 16.53 8.26 3.64
C ALA A 492 16.98 9.59 4.22
N ALA A 493 16.09 10.57 4.25
CA ALA A 493 16.28 11.82 4.96
C ALA A 493 15.73 11.68 6.39
N ILE A 494 16.57 11.87 7.37
CA ILE A 494 16.23 11.70 8.78
C ILE A 494 16.64 12.93 9.60
N SER A 495 15.91 13.16 10.67
CA SER A 495 16.27 14.12 11.71
C SER A 495 17.02 13.43 12.83
N VAL A 496 18.08 14.06 13.29
CA VAL A 496 18.84 13.62 14.46
C VAL A 496 18.99 14.82 15.40
N PRO A 497 18.56 14.71 16.66
CA PRO A 497 18.73 15.80 17.62
C PRO A 497 20.20 16.07 17.85
N ASP A 498 20.54 17.35 17.86
CA ASP A 498 21.77 17.94 18.35
C ASP A 498 21.47 18.67 19.67
N ASP A 499 22.48 19.20 20.34
CA ASP A 499 22.34 19.83 21.68
C ASP A 499 21.27 20.94 21.73
N ILE A 500 20.96 21.59 20.61
CA ILE A 500 20.05 22.75 20.57
C ILE A 500 18.90 22.56 19.54
N THR A 501 19.13 21.83 18.44
CA THR A 501 18.17 21.70 17.33
C THR A 501 18.19 20.30 16.73
N GLU A 502 17.24 20.03 15.83
CA GLU A 502 17.30 18.84 14.98
C GLU A 502 18.17 19.13 13.74
N GLN A 503 18.98 18.16 13.35
CA GLN A 503 19.85 18.25 12.18
C GLN A 503 19.44 17.25 11.09
N LEU A 504 19.49 17.71 9.84
CA LEU A 504 19.26 16.85 8.68
C LEU A 504 20.47 15.93 8.43
N VAL A 505 20.22 14.63 8.44
CA VAL A 505 21.16 13.60 7.94
C VAL A 505 20.53 12.90 6.75
N ALA A 506 21.26 12.76 5.65
CA ALA A 506 20.81 12.03 4.46
C ALA A 506 21.66 10.77 4.25
N ILE A 507 20.98 9.61 4.21
CA ILE A 507 21.59 8.29 3.93
C ILE A 507 21.26 7.94 2.49
N ILE A 508 22.27 7.64 1.67
CA ILE A 508 22.14 7.51 0.21
C ILE A 508 22.74 6.19 -0.24
N GLU A 509 21.97 5.33 -0.87
CA GLU A 509 22.45 4.11 -1.50
C GLU A 509 23.10 4.42 -2.85
N LEU A 510 24.37 4.07 -3.00
CA LEU A 510 25.12 4.27 -4.23
C LEU A 510 25.89 3.03 -4.63
N LYS A 511 25.93 2.75 -5.93
CA LYS A 511 26.88 1.76 -6.47
C LYS A 511 28.26 2.41 -6.57
N ARG A 512 29.25 1.82 -5.92
CA ARG A 512 30.64 2.25 -6.08
C ARG A 512 31.07 2.04 -7.54
N ARG A 513 31.37 3.13 -8.26
CA ARG A 513 31.78 3.12 -9.67
C ARG A 513 33.11 3.82 -9.82
N GLY A 514 34.10 3.17 -10.40
CA GLY A 514 35.41 3.72 -10.73
C GLY A 514 36.38 2.60 -11.09
N ALA A 515 37.30 2.87 -12.03
CA ALA A 515 38.36 1.93 -12.43
C ALA A 515 39.45 1.78 -11.33
N SER A 516 39.55 2.78 -10.42
CA SER A 516 40.45 2.75 -9.27
C SER A 516 39.73 3.23 -8.00
N ALA A 517 40.31 2.95 -6.82
CA ALA A 517 39.81 3.45 -5.54
C ALA A 517 39.79 4.97 -5.48
N GLU A 518 40.79 5.64 -6.05
CA GLU A 518 40.87 7.11 -6.10
C GLU A 518 39.80 7.73 -6.99
N GLU A 519 39.51 7.13 -8.13
CA GLU A 519 38.44 7.59 -9.03
C GLU A 519 37.06 7.42 -8.36
N ALA A 520 36.84 6.28 -7.69
CA ALA A 520 35.62 6.04 -6.93
C ALA A 520 35.43 7.10 -5.84
N MET A 521 36.46 7.41 -5.08
CA MET A 521 36.43 8.43 -4.02
C MET A 521 36.19 9.84 -4.60
N ARG A 522 36.77 10.19 -5.74
CA ARG A 522 36.50 11.47 -6.42
C ARG A 522 35.03 11.60 -6.81
N LYS A 523 34.44 10.52 -7.37
CA LYS A 523 33.02 10.47 -7.74
C LYS A 523 32.11 10.64 -6.51
N LEU A 524 32.41 9.95 -5.40
CA LEU A 524 31.65 10.08 -4.15
C LEU A 524 31.70 11.51 -3.59
N ARG A 525 32.87 12.16 -3.62
CA ARG A 525 33.02 13.58 -3.20
C ARG A 525 32.26 14.54 -4.11
N SER A 526 32.21 14.26 -5.42
CA SER A 526 31.41 15.08 -6.37
C SER A 526 29.92 14.98 -6.05
N VAL A 527 29.40 13.77 -5.84
CA VAL A 527 28.00 13.55 -5.45
C VAL A 527 27.69 14.27 -4.14
N LYS A 528 28.54 14.19 -3.12
CA LYS A 528 28.33 14.92 -1.86
C LYS A 528 28.19 16.42 -2.07
N ARG A 529 29.06 17.03 -2.88
CA ARG A 529 29.01 18.48 -3.17
C ARG A 529 27.73 18.84 -3.91
N GLU A 530 27.36 18.07 -4.93
CA GLU A 530 26.17 18.30 -5.74
C GLU A 530 24.89 18.19 -4.91
N VAL A 531 24.78 17.13 -4.09
CA VAL A 531 23.65 16.94 -3.16
C VAL A 531 23.57 18.07 -2.13
N THR A 532 24.70 18.43 -1.49
CA THR A 532 24.71 19.53 -0.51
C THR A 532 24.27 20.84 -1.14
N PHE A 533 24.74 21.15 -2.34
CA PHE A 533 24.36 22.36 -3.08
C PHE A 533 22.87 22.34 -3.42
N ALA A 534 22.34 21.21 -3.94
CA ALA A 534 20.95 21.09 -4.30
C ALA A 534 20.02 21.24 -3.09
N ILE A 535 20.35 20.61 -1.97
CA ILE A 535 19.55 20.72 -0.74
C ILE A 535 19.57 22.16 -0.19
N SER A 536 20.74 22.78 -0.16
CA SER A 536 20.84 24.19 0.28
C SER A 536 20.02 25.11 -0.60
N ARG A 537 20.06 24.91 -1.93
CA ARG A 537 19.36 25.77 -2.91
C ARG A 537 17.84 25.54 -2.91
N SER A 538 17.40 24.27 -2.87
CA SER A 538 15.99 23.92 -3.06
C SER A 538 15.19 23.89 -1.76
N HIS A 539 15.86 23.65 -0.61
CA HIS A 539 15.20 23.46 0.67
C HIS A 539 15.67 24.42 1.74
N SER A 540 16.64 25.31 1.43
CA SER A 540 17.25 26.25 2.39
C SER A 540 17.78 25.54 3.64
N LEU A 541 18.21 24.27 3.51
CA LEU A 541 18.67 23.41 4.59
C LEU A 541 20.18 23.16 4.50
N ARG A 542 20.80 23.05 5.66
CA ARG A 542 22.16 22.51 5.80
C ARG A 542 22.08 21.03 6.13
N VAL A 543 22.78 20.22 5.34
CA VAL A 543 22.95 18.79 5.65
C VAL A 543 24.11 18.64 6.63
N ALA A 544 23.82 18.09 7.81
CA ALA A 544 24.84 17.85 8.85
C ALA A 544 25.75 16.68 8.48
N ASP A 545 25.18 15.60 7.90
CA ASP A 545 25.96 14.45 7.42
C ASP A 545 25.33 13.82 6.18
N LEU A 546 26.19 13.45 5.22
CA LEU A 546 25.83 12.66 4.05
C LEU A 546 26.49 11.28 4.16
N VAL A 547 25.67 10.28 4.46
CA VAL A 547 26.08 8.89 4.67
C VAL A 547 25.91 8.11 3.38
N LEU A 548 27.00 7.86 2.66
CA LEU A 548 26.98 7.10 1.41
C LEU A 548 27.16 5.60 1.73
N VAL A 549 26.22 4.76 1.29
CA VAL A 549 26.17 3.33 1.61
C VAL A 549 25.95 2.47 0.37
N SER A 550 26.25 1.19 0.47
CA SER A 550 25.98 0.22 -0.61
C SER A 550 24.48 -0.01 -0.78
N PRO A 551 23.99 -0.36 -1.99
CA PRO A 551 22.61 -0.75 -2.22
C PRO A 551 22.15 -1.86 -1.27
N GLY A 552 20.92 -1.76 -0.74
CA GLY A 552 20.34 -2.67 0.24
C GLY A 552 20.73 -2.37 1.69
N SER A 553 21.43 -1.25 1.96
CA SER A 553 21.82 -0.85 3.33
C SER A 553 20.72 -0.11 4.08
N ILE A 554 19.81 0.59 3.38
CA ILE A 554 18.71 1.33 4.00
C ILE A 554 17.61 0.35 4.40
N PRO A 555 17.20 0.33 5.69
CA PRO A 555 16.07 -0.47 6.14
C PRO A 555 14.78 -0.11 5.42
N ILE A 556 14.08 -1.13 4.92
CA ILE A 556 12.79 -0.97 4.22
C ILE A 556 11.71 -1.85 4.85
N THR A 557 10.46 -1.52 4.56
CA THR A 557 9.30 -2.36 4.87
C THR A 557 9.18 -3.49 3.84
N THR A 558 8.31 -4.47 4.10
CA THR A 558 7.95 -5.51 3.13
C THR A 558 7.31 -4.97 1.86
N SER A 559 6.74 -3.77 1.92
CA SER A 559 6.20 -3.03 0.76
C SER A 559 7.24 -2.13 0.06
N GLY A 560 8.52 -2.16 0.50
CA GLY A 560 9.62 -1.41 -0.12
C GLY A 560 9.80 0.03 0.40
N LYS A 561 8.97 0.51 1.33
CA LYS A 561 9.07 1.87 1.90
C LYS A 561 10.25 2.00 2.86
N VAL A 562 10.90 3.16 2.88
CA VAL A 562 11.99 3.48 3.81
C VAL A 562 11.48 3.49 5.26
N ARG A 563 12.19 2.80 6.15
CA ARG A 563 11.93 2.80 7.59
C ARG A 563 12.81 3.86 8.26
N ARG A 564 12.40 5.14 8.22
CA ARG A 564 13.19 6.26 8.72
C ARG A 564 13.56 6.11 10.20
N SER A 565 12.64 5.65 11.04
CA SER A 565 12.95 5.38 12.46
C SER A 565 14.06 4.34 12.66
N ALA A 566 14.09 3.27 11.86
CA ALA A 566 15.16 2.27 11.89
C ALA A 566 16.48 2.85 11.34
N CYS A 567 16.41 3.79 10.39
CA CYS A 567 17.59 4.53 9.91
C CYS A 567 18.17 5.41 11.01
N VAL A 568 17.33 6.12 11.79
CA VAL A 568 17.77 6.91 12.95
C VAL A 568 18.47 6.04 13.98
N GLU A 569 17.85 4.93 14.39
CA GLU A 569 18.45 4.00 15.37
C GLU A 569 19.80 3.46 14.88
N ARG A 570 19.88 3.09 13.60
CA ARG A 570 21.11 2.54 13.01
C ARG A 570 22.19 3.60 12.87
N TYR A 571 21.84 4.83 12.48
CA TYR A 571 22.75 5.95 12.39
C TYR A 571 23.37 6.29 13.77
N ARG A 572 22.55 6.40 14.81
CA ARG A 572 22.99 6.69 16.19
C ARG A 572 23.97 5.64 16.77
N ARG A 573 23.92 4.40 16.25
CA ARG A 573 24.82 3.31 16.65
C ARG A 573 26.03 3.18 15.73
N ASP A 574 26.26 4.13 14.82
CA ASP A 574 27.28 4.06 13.77
C ASP A 574 27.23 2.76 12.94
N GLY A 575 26.00 2.24 12.75
CA GLY A 575 25.76 0.94 12.14
C GLY A 575 25.73 0.93 10.60
N PHE A 576 26.02 2.06 9.95
CA PHE A 576 26.12 2.13 8.49
C PHE A 576 27.56 1.99 8.00
N LYS A 577 27.81 0.99 7.16
CA LYS A 577 29.12 0.83 6.49
C LYS A 577 29.24 1.88 5.39
N ARG A 578 29.99 2.94 5.67
CA ARG A 578 30.16 4.09 4.78
C ARG A 578 31.09 3.75 3.62
N LEU A 579 30.76 4.25 2.41
CA LEU A 579 31.56 4.09 1.20
C LEU A 579 32.68 5.15 1.08
N ASP A 580 32.54 6.27 1.78
CA ASP A 580 33.36 7.47 1.68
C ASP A 580 34.40 7.60 2.82
N VAL A 581 34.46 6.63 3.72
CA VAL A 581 35.48 6.50 4.75
C VAL A 581 36.41 5.36 4.36
N SER A 582 37.72 5.62 4.33
CA SER A 582 38.74 4.58 4.16
C SER A 582 38.70 3.66 5.37
N ALA A 583 38.62 2.35 5.14
CA ALA A 583 38.73 1.35 6.21
C ALA A 583 40.12 1.33 6.82
#